data_432bedb18986c06dfae088e76a1c962d
#
_entry.id   432bedb18986c06dfae088e76a1c962d
#
_cell.length_a   1.000
_cell.length_b   1.000
_cell.length_c   1.000
_cell.angle_alpha   90.00
_cell.angle_beta   90.00
_cell.angle_gamma   90.00
#
_symmetry.space_group_name_H-M   'P 1'
#
loop_
_entity.id
_entity.type
_entity.pdbx_description
1 polymer ?
#
loop_
_entity_poly.entity_id
_entity_poly.type
_entity_poly.pdbx_seq_one_letter_code
_entity_poly.pdbx_strand_id
1 'polypeptide(L)'
;MDKMKNLFTTGQAAEICNISQQTIIRCFDSGKLDGFRVPGSRFRRIPRDSLLRFMKENGIPLDHLASERADKIKILIVDDDPEIVELMVDVLNRDGRFEVRTASSGYDAGLVTQQFLPDVMILDYMLPDVNGNVVCQTIKRNPHFANIRIIIVSGVVNQEEIAGLLEAGAADFMKKPFDIARLVERVVEVASAETVSMA
;
A
#
# COMPACT_ATOMS: atom_id res chain seq x y z
N MET A 1 11.83 -4.01 14.20
CA MET A 1 13.26 -4.05 13.78
C MET A 1 13.36 -5.03 12.62
N ASP A 2 13.17 -4.55 11.40
CA ASP A 2 13.23 -5.40 10.20
C ASP A 2 14.49 -5.07 9.39
N LYS A 3 15.64 -5.60 9.83
CA LYS A 3 16.93 -5.46 9.13
C LYS A 3 17.06 -6.36 7.89
N MET A 4 16.09 -7.26 7.62
CA MET A 4 16.19 -8.21 6.51
C MET A 4 15.65 -7.70 5.17
N LYS A 5 14.81 -6.68 5.16
CA LYS A 5 14.22 -6.10 3.91
C LYS A 5 15.19 -5.23 3.08
N ASN A 6 16.39 -4.97 3.56
CA ASN A 6 17.38 -4.13 2.87
C ASN A 6 18.57 -4.90 2.26
N LEU A 7 18.49 -6.23 2.16
CA LEU A 7 19.56 -7.07 1.65
C LEU A 7 19.04 -8.03 0.58
N PHE A 8 19.62 -7.99 -0.60
CA PHE A 8 19.29 -8.87 -1.71
C PHE A 8 20.28 -10.04 -1.84
N THR A 9 19.76 -11.17 -2.31
CA THR A 9 20.58 -12.25 -2.85
C THR A 9 21.07 -11.89 -4.27
N THR A 10 22.04 -12.63 -4.77
CA THR A 10 22.49 -12.45 -6.18
C THR A 10 21.39 -12.77 -7.22
N GLY A 11 20.47 -13.70 -6.88
CA GLY A 11 19.31 -14.02 -7.72
C GLY A 11 18.32 -12.85 -7.77
N GLN A 12 17.91 -12.35 -6.62
CA GLN A 12 17.02 -11.17 -6.53
C GLN A 12 17.61 -9.94 -7.22
N ALA A 13 18.91 -9.67 -6.99
CA ALA A 13 19.56 -8.55 -7.67
C ALA A 13 19.59 -8.72 -9.18
N ALA A 14 19.72 -9.96 -9.68
CA ALA A 14 19.68 -10.28 -11.10
C ALA A 14 18.29 -10.02 -11.72
N GLU A 15 17.23 -10.43 -11.05
CA GLU A 15 15.84 -10.17 -11.43
C GLU A 15 15.55 -8.67 -11.47
N ILE A 16 15.89 -7.94 -10.41
CA ILE A 16 15.70 -6.49 -10.31
C ILE A 16 16.42 -5.74 -11.45
N CYS A 17 17.66 -6.12 -11.73
CA CYS A 17 18.45 -5.48 -12.79
C CYS A 17 18.13 -6.00 -14.19
N ASN A 18 17.27 -7.01 -14.32
CA ASN A 18 16.98 -7.72 -15.57
C ASN A 18 18.25 -8.20 -16.30
N ILE A 19 19.21 -8.75 -15.56
CA ILE A 19 20.47 -9.31 -16.08
C ILE A 19 20.72 -10.70 -15.49
N SER A 20 21.69 -11.45 -16.04
CA SER A 20 21.97 -12.79 -15.53
C SER A 20 22.57 -12.77 -14.12
N GLN A 21 22.25 -13.79 -13.30
CA GLN A 21 22.82 -13.94 -11.96
C GLN A 21 24.35 -14.04 -12.01
N GLN A 22 24.91 -14.63 -13.07
CA GLN A 22 26.35 -14.69 -13.29
C GLN A 22 26.96 -13.30 -13.48
N THR A 23 26.26 -12.40 -14.14
CA THR A 23 26.69 -10.99 -14.31
C THR A 23 26.76 -10.29 -12.97
N ILE A 24 25.72 -10.43 -12.13
CA ILE A 24 25.71 -9.89 -10.75
C ILE A 24 26.88 -10.44 -9.94
N ILE A 25 27.10 -11.77 -9.99
CA ILE A 25 28.23 -12.40 -9.27
C ILE A 25 29.56 -11.83 -9.73
N ARG A 26 29.73 -11.64 -11.04
CA ARG A 26 30.95 -11.07 -11.62
C ARG A 26 31.17 -9.62 -11.21
N CYS A 27 30.10 -8.82 -11.20
CA CYS A 27 30.16 -7.42 -10.73
C CYS A 27 30.49 -7.32 -9.23
N PHE A 28 29.92 -8.20 -8.42
CA PHE A 28 30.24 -8.30 -7.00
C PHE A 28 31.70 -8.69 -6.77
N ASP A 29 32.17 -9.77 -7.42
CA ASP A 29 33.52 -10.29 -7.22
C ASP A 29 34.61 -9.34 -7.78
N SER A 30 34.28 -8.47 -8.75
CA SER A 30 35.15 -7.41 -9.29
C SER A 30 35.10 -6.09 -8.52
N GLY A 31 34.28 -5.99 -7.45
CA GLY A 31 34.12 -4.78 -6.67
C GLY A 31 33.28 -3.66 -7.33
N LYS A 32 32.63 -3.94 -8.47
CA LYS A 32 31.72 -2.99 -9.13
C LYS A 32 30.34 -2.93 -8.46
N LEU A 33 30.01 -3.92 -7.67
CA LEU A 33 28.78 -4.00 -6.89
C LEU A 33 29.13 -4.33 -5.46
N ASP A 34 28.94 -3.36 -4.56
CA ASP A 34 29.25 -3.50 -3.15
C ASP A 34 28.30 -4.48 -2.44
N GLY A 35 28.86 -5.21 -1.48
CA GLY A 35 28.11 -6.12 -0.64
C GLY A 35 29.04 -6.94 0.25
N PHE A 36 28.51 -7.98 0.88
CA PHE A 36 29.31 -8.84 1.75
C PHE A 36 28.97 -10.33 1.56
N ARG A 37 29.90 -11.19 1.91
CA ARG A 37 29.68 -12.64 1.99
C ARG A 37 29.21 -13.01 3.38
N VAL A 38 28.22 -13.88 3.46
CA VAL A 38 27.79 -14.41 4.76
C VAL A 38 28.94 -15.24 5.34
N PRO A 39 29.42 -14.95 6.57
CA PRO A 39 30.50 -15.71 7.19
C PRO A 39 30.24 -17.21 7.17
N GLY A 40 31.26 -18.00 6.78
CA GLY A 40 31.16 -19.46 6.70
C GLY A 40 30.36 -20.00 5.50
N SER A 41 29.93 -19.15 4.56
CA SER A 41 29.13 -19.57 3.41
C SER A 41 29.59 -18.95 2.10
N ARG A 42 29.09 -19.49 0.96
CA ARG A 42 29.30 -18.92 -0.39
C ARG A 42 28.26 -17.85 -0.75
N PHE A 43 27.30 -17.60 0.15
CA PHE A 43 26.18 -16.68 -0.14
C PHE A 43 26.63 -15.23 -0.04
N ARG A 44 26.27 -14.46 -1.07
CA ARG A 44 26.48 -13.02 -1.16
C ARG A 44 25.21 -12.29 -0.74
N ARG A 45 25.38 -11.15 -0.09
CA ARG A 45 24.31 -10.23 0.25
C ARG A 45 24.66 -8.84 -0.25
N ILE A 46 23.74 -8.25 -0.95
CA ILE A 46 23.88 -6.96 -1.62
C ILE A 46 22.96 -5.97 -0.89
N PRO A 47 23.52 -4.96 -0.21
CA PRO A 47 22.71 -3.90 0.36
C PRO A 47 21.96 -3.14 -0.73
N ARG A 48 20.75 -2.71 -0.39
CA ARG A 48 19.89 -2.01 -1.34
C ARG A 48 20.53 -0.74 -1.89
N ASP A 49 21.17 0.05 -1.03
CA ASP A 49 21.81 1.30 -1.45
C ASP A 49 22.94 1.05 -2.43
N SER A 50 23.64 -0.08 -2.27
CA SER A 50 24.67 -0.54 -3.20
C SER A 50 24.08 -0.94 -4.54
N LEU A 51 22.93 -1.66 -4.53
CA LEU A 51 22.25 -2.05 -5.75
C LEU A 51 21.68 -0.82 -6.48
N LEU A 52 21.10 0.14 -5.76
CA LEU A 52 20.62 1.41 -6.31
C LEU A 52 21.74 2.20 -7.01
N ARG A 53 22.90 2.30 -6.36
CA ARG A 53 24.07 2.98 -6.92
C ARG A 53 24.53 2.31 -8.19
N PHE A 54 24.69 0.98 -8.15
CA PHE A 54 25.07 0.17 -9.30
C PHE A 54 24.10 0.34 -10.48
N MET A 55 22.79 0.33 -10.23
CA MET A 55 21.79 0.53 -11.29
C MET A 55 21.91 1.92 -11.91
N LYS A 56 22.04 2.98 -11.11
CA LYS A 56 22.23 4.35 -11.60
C LYS A 56 23.48 4.51 -12.44
N GLU A 57 24.62 3.96 -11.99
CA GLU A 57 25.89 4.06 -12.66
C GLU A 57 25.93 3.29 -14.00
N ASN A 58 25.10 2.25 -14.12
CA ASN A 58 25.02 1.42 -15.33
C ASN A 58 23.78 1.73 -16.20
N GLY A 59 23.03 2.79 -15.92
CA GLY A 59 21.86 3.18 -16.70
C GLY A 59 20.72 2.16 -16.67
N ILE A 60 20.64 1.32 -15.61
CA ILE A 60 19.57 0.34 -15.42
C ILE A 60 18.36 1.06 -14.85
N PRO A 61 17.16 0.91 -15.46
CA PRO A 61 15.93 1.51 -14.93
C PRO A 61 15.67 1.12 -13.49
N LEU A 62 15.23 2.07 -12.66
CA LEU A 62 14.99 1.85 -11.23
C LEU A 62 13.58 1.32 -10.94
N ASP A 63 12.74 1.19 -11.96
CA ASP A 63 11.32 0.83 -11.85
C ASP A 63 11.12 -0.50 -11.12
N HIS A 64 11.96 -1.49 -11.39
CA HIS A 64 11.91 -2.79 -10.73
C HIS A 64 12.34 -2.74 -9.25
N LEU A 65 13.26 -1.84 -8.89
CA LEU A 65 13.67 -1.66 -7.50
C LEU A 65 12.66 -0.81 -6.71
N ALA A 66 11.95 0.07 -7.39
CA ALA A 66 10.81 0.81 -6.85
C ALA A 66 9.62 -0.13 -6.64
N SER A 67 9.38 -1.10 -7.54
CA SER A 67 8.29 -2.07 -7.39
C SER A 67 8.52 -3.10 -6.27
N GLU A 68 9.78 -3.45 -5.93
CA GLU A 68 10.08 -4.30 -4.76
C GLU A 68 10.05 -3.53 -3.42
N ARG A 69 9.96 -2.20 -3.48
CA ARG A 69 9.85 -1.30 -2.30
C ARG A 69 8.62 -0.41 -2.30
N ALA A 70 7.74 -0.54 -3.21
CA ALA A 70 6.40 -0.22 -2.87
C ALA A 70 6.00 -1.21 -1.76
N ASP A 71 6.23 -0.84 -0.48
CA ASP A 71 5.41 -1.42 0.57
C ASP A 71 4.02 -1.39 -0.04
N LYS A 72 3.44 -2.59 -0.26
CA LYS A 72 2.15 -2.67 -0.93
C LYS A 72 1.25 -1.68 -0.24
N ILE A 73 0.54 -0.88 -0.99
CA ILE A 73 -0.46 0.01 -0.42
C ILE A 73 -1.43 -0.86 0.37
N LYS A 74 -1.47 -0.66 1.65
CA LYS A 74 -2.34 -1.42 2.55
C LYS A 74 -3.74 -0.87 2.48
N ILE A 75 -4.66 -1.70 2.05
CA ILE A 75 -6.08 -1.33 1.90
C ILE A 75 -6.92 -2.10 2.89
N LEU A 76 -7.73 -1.40 3.65
CA LEU A 76 -8.80 -1.98 4.45
C LEU A 76 -10.13 -1.67 3.76
N ILE A 77 -10.85 -2.72 3.37
CA ILE A 77 -12.23 -2.63 2.85
C ILE A 77 -13.18 -2.90 4.01
N VAL A 78 -14.11 -1.99 4.22
CA VAL A 78 -15.15 -2.08 5.26
C VAL A 78 -16.51 -1.97 4.59
N ASP A 79 -17.17 -3.11 4.42
CA ASP A 79 -18.48 -3.21 3.79
C ASP A 79 -19.13 -4.52 4.28
N ASP A 80 -20.41 -4.54 4.57
CA ASP A 80 -21.14 -5.70 5.03
C ASP A 80 -21.73 -6.56 3.89
N ASP A 81 -21.65 -6.07 2.65
CA ASP A 81 -22.02 -6.80 1.45
C ASP A 81 -20.87 -7.70 0.97
N PRO A 82 -20.95 -9.03 1.15
CA PRO A 82 -19.86 -9.94 0.79
C PRO A 82 -19.58 -9.98 -0.72
N GLU A 83 -20.58 -9.74 -1.57
CA GLU A 83 -20.41 -9.76 -3.02
C GLU A 83 -19.58 -8.56 -3.50
N ILE A 84 -19.85 -7.39 -2.93
CA ILE A 84 -19.08 -6.17 -3.19
C ILE A 84 -17.64 -6.32 -2.68
N VAL A 85 -17.47 -6.85 -1.45
CA VAL A 85 -16.16 -7.09 -0.86
C VAL A 85 -15.34 -8.05 -1.71
N GLU A 86 -15.90 -9.20 -2.11
CA GLU A 86 -15.21 -10.20 -2.93
C GLU A 86 -14.75 -9.61 -4.27
N LEU A 87 -15.63 -8.85 -4.93
CA LEU A 87 -15.31 -8.18 -6.18
C LEU A 87 -14.14 -7.18 -6.03
N MET A 88 -14.16 -6.35 -4.99
CA MET A 88 -13.08 -5.39 -4.73
C MET A 88 -11.76 -6.10 -4.39
N VAL A 89 -11.81 -7.15 -3.56
CA VAL A 89 -10.64 -7.96 -3.17
C VAL A 89 -10.01 -8.60 -4.39
N ASP A 90 -10.82 -9.20 -5.27
CA ASP A 90 -10.34 -9.86 -6.48
C ASP A 90 -9.58 -8.90 -7.41
N VAL A 91 -10.14 -7.71 -7.66
CA VAL A 91 -9.53 -6.72 -8.54
C VAL A 91 -8.25 -6.15 -7.93
N LEU A 92 -8.29 -5.77 -6.65
CA LEU A 92 -7.13 -5.20 -5.97
C LEU A 92 -5.98 -6.21 -5.83
N ASN A 93 -6.27 -7.48 -5.55
CA ASN A 93 -5.23 -8.51 -5.44
C ASN A 93 -4.56 -8.84 -6.79
N ARG A 94 -5.31 -8.76 -7.91
CA ARG A 94 -4.75 -8.97 -9.27
C ARG A 94 -3.77 -7.89 -9.68
N ASP A 95 -3.92 -6.70 -9.17
CA ASP A 95 -3.04 -5.56 -9.47
C ASP A 95 -1.62 -5.73 -8.91
N GLY A 96 -1.47 -6.48 -7.81
CA GLY A 96 -0.17 -6.77 -7.19
C GLY A 96 0.44 -5.63 -6.37
N ARG A 97 -0.02 -4.38 -6.53
CA ARG A 97 0.43 -3.20 -5.77
C ARG A 97 -0.15 -3.13 -4.36
N PHE A 98 -1.20 -3.90 -4.07
CA PHE A 98 -1.99 -3.78 -2.86
C PHE A 98 -1.83 -4.98 -1.92
N GLU A 99 -1.94 -4.72 -0.62
CA GLU A 99 -2.18 -5.70 0.42
C GLU A 99 -3.55 -5.41 1.02
N VAL A 100 -4.50 -6.33 0.87
CA VAL A 100 -5.91 -6.07 1.18
C VAL A 100 -6.31 -6.85 2.44
N ARG A 101 -7.02 -6.18 3.34
CA ARG A 101 -7.80 -6.79 4.42
C ARG A 101 -9.23 -6.28 4.39
N THR A 102 -10.13 -7.02 5.02
CA THR A 102 -11.55 -6.73 5.02
C THR A 102 -12.11 -6.68 6.44
N ALA A 103 -13.18 -5.95 6.63
CA ALA A 103 -14.02 -5.94 7.82
C ALA A 103 -15.47 -5.79 7.39
N SER A 104 -16.41 -6.37 8.13
CA SER A 104 -17.85 -6.35 7.83
C SER A 104 -18.66 -5.46 8.77
N SER A 105 -18.00 -4.77 9.69
CA SER A 105 -18.63 -3.88 10.68
C SER A 105 -17.68 -2.77 11.10
N GLY A 106 -18.20 -1.72 11.69
CA GLY A 106 -17.39 -0.65 12.29
C GLY A 106 -16.51 -1.13 13.43
N TYR A 107 -17.01 -2.07 14.24
CA TYR A 107 -16.22 -2.69 15.30
C TYR A 107 -15.02 -3.45 14.76
N ASP A 108 -15.22 -4.32 13.78
CA ASP A 108 -14.14 -5.08 13.14
C ASP A 108 -13.17 -4.16 12.43
N ALA A 109 -13.67 -3.10 11.77
CA ALA A 109 -12.83 -2.07 11.15
C ALA A 109 -11.85 -1.45 12.15
N GLY A 110 -12.31 -1.15 13.37
CA GLY A 110 -11.47 -0.63 14.45
C GLY A 110 -10.35 -1.61 14.85
N LEU A 111 -10.68 -2.89 15.02
CA LEU A 111 -9.71 -3.94 15.37
C LEU A 111 -8.67 -4.15 14.27
N VAL A 112 -9.13 -4.26 13.01
CA VAL A 112 -8.25 -4.47 11.87
C VAL A 112 -7.37 -3.24 11.65
N THR A 113 -7.90 -2.03 11.79
CA THR A 113 -7.15 -0.78 11.65
C THR A 113 -5.96 -0.74 12.61
N GLN A 114 -6.17 -1.12 13.88
CA GLN A 114 -5.10 -1.13 14.89
C GLN A 114 -3.99 -2.13 14.58
N GLN A 115 -4.33 -3.30 14.03
CA GLN A 115 -3.37 -4.36 13.74
C GLN A 115 -2.65 -4.17 12.41
N PHE A 116 -3.37 -3.67 11.42
CA PHE A 116 -2.92 -3.63 10.02
C PHE A 116 -2.30 -2.28 9.64
N LEU A 117 -2.77 -1.17 10.24
CA LEU A 117 -2.37 0.19 9.91
C LEU A 117 -2.48 0.44 8.40
N PRO A 118 -3.69 0.48 7.83
CA PRO A 118 -3.89 0.66 6.40
C PRO A 118 -3.47 2.06 5.96
N ASP A 119 -2.98 2.18 4.71
CA ASP A 119 -2.74 3.47 4.06
C ASP A 119 -4.06 4.08 3.57
N VAL A 120 -4.95 3.21 3.04
CA VAL A 120 -6.26 3.59 2.53
C VAL A 120 -7.33 2.70 3.16
N MET A 121 -8.43 3.31 3.58
CA MET A 121 -9.65 2.63 4.00
C MET A 121 -10.76 2.93 3.00
N ILE A 122 -11.34 1.89 2.39
CA ILE A 122 -12.58 1.98 1.60
C ILE A 122 -13.70 1.63 2.58
N LEU A 123 -14.59 2.57 2.84
CA LEU A 123 -15.55 2.48 3.94
C LEU A 123 -16.97 2.67 3.44
N ASP A 124 -17.80 1.63 3.60
CA ASP A 124 -19.23 1.81 3.37
C ASP A 124 -19.83 2.78 4.41
N TYR A 125 -20.72 3.62 3.92
CA TYR A 125 -21.45 4.55 4.78
C TYR A 125 -22.47 3.84 5.67
N MET A 126 -23.11 2.79 5.16
CA MET A 126 -24.19 2.06 5.83
C MET A 126 -23.69 0.72 6.36
N LEU A 127 -23.10 0.72 7.55
CA LEU A 127 -22.70 -0.51 8.23
C LEU A 127 -23.79 -0.97 9.22
N PRO A 128 -23.82 -2.27 9.58
CA PRO A 128 -24.88 -2.85 10.40
C PRO A 128 -24.88 -2.34 11.85
N ASP A 129 -23.75 -1.92 12.39
CA ASP A 129 -23.53 -1.52 13.78
C ASP A 129 -23.37 -0.01 13.95
N VAL A 130 -22.80 0.69 12.96
CA VAL A 130 -22.51 2.12 13.06
C VAL A 130 -22.40 2.75 11.66
N ASN A 131 -22.79 4.01 11.52
CA ASN A 131 -22.61 4.72 10.26
C ASN A 131 -21.14 5.02 9.96
N GLY A 132 -20.75 4.95 8.69
CA GLY A 132 -19.37 5.19 8.22
C GLY A 132 -18.83 6.58 8.60
N ASN A 133 -19.68 7.60 8.74
CA ASN A 133 -19.25 8.92 9.23
C ASN A 133 -18.68 8.86 10.65
N VAL A 134 -19.27 8.04 11.53
CA VAL A 134 -18.78 7.86 12.91
C VAL A 134 -17.44 7.13 12.92
N VAL A 135 -17.30 6.09 12.07
CA VAL A 135 -16.02 5.39 11.89
C VAL A 135 -14.96 6.37 11.39
N CYS A 136 -15.27 7.13 10.32
CA CYS A 136 -14.37 8.14 9.74
C CYS A 136 -13.91 9.15 10.82
N GLN A 137 -14.82 9.77 11.54
CA GLN A 137 -14.49 10.71 12.60
C GLN A 137 -13.63 10.09 13.71
N THR A 138 -13.95 8.85 14.11
CA THR A 138 -13.22 8.14 15.17
C THR A 138 -11.77 7.88 14.75
N ILE A 139 -11.57 7.42 13.51
CA ILE A 139 -10.23 7.20 12.93
C ILE A 139 -9.47 8.53 12.84
N LYS A 140 -10.09 9.59 12.33
CA LYS A 140 -9.43 10.88 12.12
C LYS A 140 -9.08 11.62 13.41
N ARG A 141 -9.85 11.42 14.47
CA ARG A 141 -9.56 12.00 15.80
C ARG A 141 -8.39 11.31 16.51
N ASN A 142 -8.02 10.10 16.10
CA ASN A 142 -6.91 9.39 16.71
C ASN A 142 -5.60 9.76 16.00
N PRO A 143 -4.61 10.40 16.68
CA PRO A 143 -3.34 10.80 16.06
C PRO A 143 -2.57 9.67 15.41
N HIS A 144 -2.71 8.43 15.92
CA HIS A 144 -2.04 7.25 15.32
C HIS A 144 -2.63 6.83 13.97
N PHE A 145 -3.87 7.22 13.69
CA PHE A 145 -4.61 6.84 12.48
C PHE A 145 -4.94 8.03 11.58
N ALA A 146 -4.57 9.25 11.97
CA ALA A 146 -4.91 10.47 11.24
C ALA A 146 -4.42 10.47 9.78
N ASN A 147 -3.33 9.76 9.49
CA ASN A 147 -2.76 9.62 8.15
C ASN A 147 -3.51 8.63 7.25
N ILE A 148 -4.38 7.77 7.80
CA ILE A 148 -5.18 6.84 7.00
C ILE A 148 -6.09 7.64 6.06
N ARG A 149 -6.02 7.40 4.76
CA ARG A 149 -6.88 8.03 3.76
C ARG A 149 -8.19 7.25 3.69
N ILE A 150 -9.32 7.92 3.85
CA ILE A 150 -10.63 7.27 3.89
C ILE A 150 -11.40 7.67 2.64
N ILE A 151 -11.75 6.67 1.80
CA ILE A 151 -12.68 6.80 0.69
C ILE A 151 -14.02 6.24 1.16
N ILE A 152 -15.03 7.07 1.23
CA ILE A 152 -16.37 6.62 1.60
C ILE A 152 -17.12 6.19 0.35
N VAL A 153 -17.78 5.04 0.43
CA VAL A 153 -18.64 4.51 -0.63
C VAL A 153 -20.07 4.43 -0.12
N SER A 154 -21.08 4.84 -0.93
CA SER A 154 -22.47 4.72 -0.53
C SER A 154 -23.44 4.79 -1.71
N GLY A 155 -24.55 4.06 -1.59
CA GLY A 155 -25.67 4.12 -2.52
C GLY A 155 -26.64 5.30 -2.25
N VAL A 156 -26.67 5.79 -1.03
CA VAL A 156 -27.69 6.73 -0.54
C VAL A 156 -27.04 7.85 0.27
N VAL A 157 -26.63 8.91 -0.41
CA VAL A 157 -26.13 10.12 0.28
C VAL A 157 -26.56 11.35 -0.52
N ASN A 158 -27.03 12.36 0.17
CA ASN A 158 -27.31 13.67 -0.43
C ASN A 158 -26.04 14.56 -0.43
N GLN A 159 -26.08 15.71 -1.09
CA GLN A 159 -24.91 16.59 -1.21
C GLN A 159 -24.46 17.18 0.13
N GLU A 160 -25.38 17.41 1.06
CA GLU A 160 -25.05 17.95 2.40
C GLU A 160 -24.31 16.91 3.24
N GLU A 161 -24.73 15.64 3.16
CA GLU A 161 -24.05 14.53 3.82
C GLU A 161 -22.64 14.32 3.27
N ILE A 162 -22.47 14.40 1.93
CA ILE A 162 -21.13 14.31 1.30
C ILE A 162 -20.21 15.42 1.81
N ALA A 163 -20.71 16.65 1.84
CA ALA A 163 -19.94 17.78 2.38
C ALA A 163 -19.51 17.54 3.83
N GLY A 164 -20.44 17.07 4.67
CA GLY A 164 -20.14 16.71 6.06
C GLY A 164 -19.11 15.58 6.22
N LEU A 165 -19.10 14.62 5.31
CA LEU A 165 -18.10 13.53 5.29
C LEU A 165 -16.70 14.04 4.95
N LEU A 166 -16.58 14.93 3.99
CA LEU A 166 -15.31 15.55 3.63
C LEU A 166 -14.79 16.46 4.75
N GLU A 167 -15.68 17.24 5.38
CA GLU A 167 -15.35 18.03 6.58
C GLU A 167 -14.93 17.15 7.77
N ALA A 168 -15.49 15.95 7.89
CA ALA A 168 -15.09 14.97 8.89
C ALA A 168 -13.72 14.33 8.62
N GLY A 169 -13.10 14.66 7.48
CA GLY A 169 -11.76 14.23 7.12
C GLY A 169 -11.70 13.06 6.13
N ALA A 170 -12.81 12.68 5.49
CA ALA A 170 -12.76 11.75 4.37
C ALA A 170 -11.93 12.37 3.24
N ALA A 171 -11.10 11.54 2.61
CA ALA A 171 -10.25 11.97 1.49
C ALA A 171 -11.04 12.03 0.17
N ASP A 172 -12.07 11.18 0.04
CA ASP A 172 -12.92 11.13 -1.14
C ASP A 172 -14.26 10.45 -0.86
N PHE A 173 -15.18 10.59 -1.81
CA PHE A 173 -16.49 9.93 -1.82
C PHE A 173 -16.78 9.32 -3.18
N MET A 174 -17.32 8.08 -3.19
CA MET A 174 -17.80 7.42 -4.40
C MET A 174 -19.24 6.92 -4.23
N LYS A 175 -20.09 7.22 -5.21
CA LYS A 175 -21.47 6.77 -5.21
C LYS A 175 -21.59 5.35 -5.77
N LYS A 176 -22.28 4.45 -5.06
CA LYS A 176 -22.69 3.12 -5.58
C LYS A 176 -23.87 3.29 -6.56
N PRO A 177 -23.92 2.58 -7.70
CA PRO A 177 -22.89 1.69 -8.23
C PRO A 177 -21.71 2.46 -8.84
N PHE A 178 -20.49 1.97 -8.66
CA PHE A 178 -19.27 2.56 -9.19
C PHE A 178 -18.51 1.57 -10.08
N ASP A 179 -17.68 2.11 -10.97
CA ASP A 179 -16.72 1.31 -11.73
C ASP A 179 -15.53 0.96 -10.85
N ILE A 180 -15.20 -0.34 -10.77
CA ILE A 180 -14.08 -0.85 -9.96
C ILE A 180 -12.73 -0.31 -10.47
N ALA A 181 -12.56 -0.15 -11.80
CA ALA A 181 -11.33 0.43 -12.34
C ALA A 181 -11.13 1.87 -11.83
N ARG A 182 -12.22 2.65 -11.78
CA ARG A 182 -12.20 4.01 -11.23
C ARG A 182 -11.89 4.02 -9.73
N LEU A 183 -12.39 3.03 -8.97
CA LEU A 183 -12.04 2.89 -7.56
C LEU A 183 -10.54 2.64 -7.39
N VAL A 184 -9.94 1.75 -8.19
CA VAL A 184 -8.49 1.47 -8.16
C VAL A 184 -7.67 2.73 -8.46
N GLU A 185 -8.06 3.50 -9.49
CA GLU A 185 -7.41 4.77 -9.81
C GLU A 185 -7.46 5.75 -8.62
N ARG A 186 -8.64 5.91 -8.01
CA ARG A 186 -8.81 6.81 -6.85
C ARG A 186 -8.01 6.36 -5.63
N VAL A 187 -7.93 5.04 -5.36
CA VAL A 187 -7.11 4.49 -4.29
C VAL A 187 -5.64 4.88 -4.49
N VAL A 188 -5.11 4.75 -5.71
CA VAL A 188 -3.72 5.11 -6.02
C VAL A 188 -3.49 6.61 -5.89
N GLU A 189 -4.39 7.44 -6.40
CA GLU A 189 -4.31 8.90 -6.30
C GLU A 189 -4.30 9.36 -4.84
N VAL A 190 -5.26 8.85 -4.05
CA VAL A 190 -5.39 9.19 -2.63
C VAL A 190 -4.19 8.71 -1.83
N ALA A 191 -3.68 7.50 -2.11
CA ALA A 191 -2.48 6.97 -1.44
C ALA A 191 -1.22 7.77 -1.76
N SER A 192 -1.13 8.32 -2.98
CA SER A 192 0.04 9.09 -3.46
C SER A 192 0.01 10.56 -3.07
N ALA A 193 -1.15 11.09 -2.64
CA ALA A 193 -1.27 12.48 -2.23
C ALA A 193 -0.39 12.75 -1.00
N GLU A 194 0.59 13.64 -1.12
CA GLU A 194 1.44 14.07 0.00
C GLU A 194 0.56 14.63 1.13
N THR A 195 0.91 14.26 2.37
CA THR A 195 0.30 14.86 3.55
C THR A 195 0.77 16.31 3.61
N VAL A 196 -0.04 17.25 3.13
CA VAL A 196 0.19 18.67 3.41
C VAL A 196 0.01 18.83 4.91
N SER A 197 1.13 18.74 5.64
CA SER A 197 1.17 19.06 7.06
C SER A 197 0.90 20.56 7.17
N MET A 198 -0.31 20.91 7.56
CA MET A 198 -0.57 22.26 8.05
C MET A 198 0.16 22.37 9.39
N ALA A 199 1.28 23.10 9.34
CA ALA A 199 2.04 23.54 10.51
C ALA A 199 1.22 24.58 11.32
#